data_15b4a7f9bac77b38d70badf689a4b18b
#
_entry.id   15b4a7f9bac77b38d70badf689a4b18b
#
_cell.length_a   1.000
_cell.length_b   1.000
_cell.length_c   1.000
_cell.angle_alpha   90.00
_cell.angle_beta   90.00
_cell.angle_gamma   90.00
#
_symmetry.space_group_name_H-M   'P 1'
#
loop_
_entity.id
_entity.type
_entity.pdbx_description
1 polymer ?
#
loop_
_entity_poly.entity_id
_entity_poly.type
_entity_poly.pdbx_seq_one_letter_code
_entity_poly.pdbx_strand_id
1 'polypeptide(L)'
;MRSRLTGKSLAIILGIVTMLVFILCTAGCVQQPLQKATPVTSPIETPTSGVKMMVTFTQADNNTTKQVATGSQFAVQLESNPTTGYDWNATVSTGLVITNTSYTQNANPRNMEGVGGNQMWIVKANTAGKQTFSAIYK
;
A
#
# COMPACT_ATOMS: atom_id res chain seq x y z
N MET A 1 24.54 35.43 31.89
CA MET A 1 23.64 36.63 31.99
C MET A 1 22.22 36.20 31.63
N ARG A 2 21.34 36.08 32.61
CA ARG A 2 19.90 35.80 32.40
C ARG A 2 19.16 37.10 32.41
N SER A 3 18.71 37.64 31.27
CA SER A 3 17.82 38.79 31.18
C SER A 3 16.40 38.37 31.59
N ARG A 4 15.94 38.88 32.73
CA ARG A 4 14.54 38.74 33.15
C ARG A 4 13.72 39.79 32.37
N LEU A 5 12.88 39.30 31.47
CA LEU A 5 11.86 40.12 30.82
C LEU A 5 10.82 40.53 31.90
N THR A 6 10.66 41.82 32.14
CA THR A 6 9.69 42.36 33.09
C THR A 6 8.29 42.18 32.51
N GLY A 7 7.30 41.90 33.37
CA GLY A 7 5.92 41.58 32.98
C GLY A 7 5.21 42.58 32.05
N LYS A 8 5.68 43.81 31.96
CA LYS A 8 5.16 44.82 31.01
C LYS A 8 5.54 44.52 29.55
N SER A 9 6.75 43.99 29.31
CA SER A 9 7.17 43.64 27.97
C SER A 9 6.45 42.40 27.44
N LEU A 10 6.12 41.44 28.32
CA LEU A 10 5.38 40.24 27.96
C LEU A 10 3.91 40.56 27.55
N ALA A 11 3.28 41.52 28.22
CA ALA A 11 1.92 41.95 27.88
C ALA A 11 1.83 42.65 26.51
N ILE A 12 2.86 43.40 26.13
CA ILE A 12 2.91 44.09 24.83
C ILE A 12 3.11 43.11 23.72
N ILE A 13 3.97 42.09 23.89
CA ILE A 13 4.22 41.04 22.88
C ILE A 13 2.94 40.20 22.68
N LEU A 14 2.25 39.84 23.73
CA LEU A 14 0.99 39.10 23.66
C LEU A 14 -0.13 39.88 22.94
N GLY A 15 -0.19 41.21 23.16
CA GLY A 15 -1.14 42.08 22.48
C GLY A 15 -0.92 42.22 20.99
N ILE A 16 0.35 42.27 20.56
CA ILE A 16 0.73 42.37 19.13
C ILE A 16 0.42 41.03 18.40
N VAL A 17 0.67 39.90 19.01
CA VAL A 17 0.40 38.58 18.41
C VAL A 17 -1.12 38.36 18.25
N THR A 18 -1.96 38.77 19.23
CA THR A 18 -3.41 38.63 19.09
C THR A 18 -4.00 39.58 18.04
N MET A 19 -3.44 40.79 17.86
CA MET A 19 -3.90 41.71 16.84
C MET A 19 -3.52 41.27 15.42
N LEU A 20 -2.36 40.65 15.25
CA LEU A 20 -1.89 40.13 13.98
C LEU A 20 -2.73 38.92 13.51
N VAL A 21 -3.18 38.06 14.41
CA VAL A 21 -4.06 36.92 14.09
C VAL A 21 -5.46 37.39 13.65
N PHE A 22 -5.96 38.53 14.18
CA PHE A 22 -7.28 39.06 13.82
C PHE A 22 -7.32 39.71 12.43
N ILE A 23 -6.19 40.24 11.94
CA ILE A 23 -6.11 40.87 10.60
C ILE A 23 -6.05 39.84 9.47
N LEU A 24 -5.63 38.60 9.70
CA LEU A 24 -5.54 37.54 8.72
C LEU A 24 -6.87 36.79 8.42
N CYS A 25 -7.93 37.04 9.21
CA CYS A 25 -9.22 36.35 9.04
C CYS A 25 -10.27 37.10 8.21
N THR A 26 -9.97 38.30 7.62
CA THR A 26 -10.97 39.09 6.91
C THR A 26 -10.82 39.20 5.40
N ALA A 27 -9.96 38.38 4.78
CA ALA A 27 -9.81 38.36 3.32
C ALA A 27 -10.09 36.99 2.75
N GLY A 28 -11.31 36.77 2.24
CA GLY A 28 -11.55 35.59 1.42
C GLY A 28 -12.95 35.01 1.37
N CYS A 29 -14.03 35.79 1.46
CA CYS A 29 -15.30 35.36 0.89
C CYS A 29 -15.36 35.77 -0.58
N VAL A 30 -14.81 34.93 -1.47
CA VAL A 30 -15.13 34.95 -2.88
C VAL A 30 -16.38 34.11 -3.06
N GLN A 31 -17.52 34.83 -3.24
CA GLN A 31 -18.76 34.23 -3.69
C GLN A 31 -18.54 33.73 -5.13
N GLN A 32 -18.48 32.42 -5.33
CA GLN A 32 -18.60 31.84 -6.67
C GLN A 32 -20.04 31.99 -7.16
N PRO A 33 -20.25 32.41 -8.42
CA PRO A 33 -21.59 32.47 -8.99
C PRO A 33 -22.18 31.06 -9.10
N LEU A 34 -23.45 30.94 -8.71
CA LEU A 34 -24.28 29.76 -8.83
C LEU A 34 -24.28 29.27 -10.29
N GLN A 35 -23.46 28.28 -10.62
CA GLN A 35 -23.66 27.53 -11.84
C GLN A 35 -24.83 26.57 -11.62
N LYS A 36 -25.90 26.84 -12.35
CA LYS A 36 -27.09 26.01 -12.50
C LYS A 36 -26.65 24.59 -12.85
N ALA A 37 -26.69 23.70 -11.86
CA ALA A 37 -26.40 22.27 -12.05
C ALA A 37 -27.49 21.68 -12.95
N THR A 38 -27.14 21.32 -14.16
CA THR A 38 -27.88 20.32 -14.93
C THR A 38 -27.74 18.99 -14.23
N PRO A 39 -28.81 18.20 -14.05
CA PRO A 39 -28.69 16.88 -13.47
C PRO A 39 -27.98 15.97 -14.46
N VAL A 40 -26.68 15.80 -14.29
CA VAL A 40 -25.96 14.66 -14.87
C VAL A 40 -26.42 13.46 -14.07
N THR A 41 -27.30 12.66 -14.65
CA THR A 41 -27.62 11.33 -14.18
C THR A 41 -26.36 10.51 -14.33
N SER A 42 -25.53 10.49 -13.28
CA SER A 42 -24.47 9.47 -13.17
C SER A 42 -25.16 8.12 -13.12
N PRO A 43 -24.74 7.15 -13.95
CA PRO A 43 -25.16 5.78 -13.75
C PRO A 43 -24.77 5.38 -12.34
N ILE A 44 -25.73 4.89 -11.58
CA ILE A 44 -25.48 4.18 -10.33
C ILE A 44 -24.64 2.98 -10.73
N GLU A 45 -23.33 3.08 -10.53
CA GLU A 45 -22.47 1.90 -10.58
C GLU A 45 -22.93 1.02 -9.44
N THR A 46 -23.74 0.02 -9.75
CA THR A 46 -23.99 -1.13 -8.90
C THR A 46 -22.64 -1.61 -8.40
N PRO A 47 -22.40 -1.74 -7.08
CA PRO A 47 -21.16 -2.31 -6.60
C PRO A 47 -21.07 -3.74 -7.13
N THR A 48 -20.44 -3.91 -8.25
CA THR A 48 -19.98 -5.19 -8.75
C THR A 48 -19.13 -5.79 -7.66
N SER A 49 -19.59 -6.90 -7.12
CA SER A 49 -18.99 -7.78 -6.13
C SER A 49 -17.47 -7.64 -6.13
N GLY A 50 -16.92 -7.06 -5.05
CA GLY A 50 -15.54 -6.62 -4.98
C GLY A 50 -14.58 -7.76 -5.29
N VAL A 51 -14.01 -7.73 -6.47
CA VAL A 51 -12.72 -8.35 -6.71
C VAL A 51 -11.75 -7.58 -5.82
N LYS A 52 -11.55 -8.07 -4.60
CA LYS A 52 -10.52 -7.57 -3.70
C LYS A 52 -9.22 -7.75 -4.47
N MET A 53 -8.70 -6.66 -5.04
CA MET A 53 -7.45 -6.70 -5.77
C MET A 53 -6.37 -7.18 -4.80
N MET A 54 -5.94 -8.42 -5.00
CA MET A 54 -4.89 -9.03 -4.19
C MET A 54 -3.56 -8.46 -4.68
N VAL A 55 -2.81 -7.86 -3.76
CA VAL A 55 -1.45 -7.37 -4.06
C VAL A 55 -0.58 -8.56 -4.41
N THR A 56 0.14 -8.48 -5.51
CA THR A 56 1.11 -9.52 -5.93
C THR A 56 2.52 -8.97 -5.81
N PHE A 57 3.38 -9.69 -5.13
CA PHE A 57 4.82 -9.45 -5.05
C PHE A 57 5.54 -10.36 -6.04
N THR A 58 6.60 -9.83 -6.64
CA THR A 58 7.39 -10.52 -7.67
C THR A 58 8.88 -10.49 -7.33
N GLN A 59 9.71 -11.06 -8.20
CA GLN A 59 11.17 -10.99 -8.09
C GLN A 59 11.68 -9.53 -7.95
N ALA A 60 11.00 -8.55 -8.55
CA ALA A 60 11.37 -7.14 -8.46
C ALA A 60 11.21 -6.57 -7.04
N ASP A 61 10.40 -7.19 -6.20
CA ASP A 61 10.19 -6.80 -4.81
C ASP A 61 11.20 -7.44 -3.84
N ASN A 62 12.20 -8.13 -4.34
CA ASN A 62 13.22 -8.79 -3.51
C ASN A 62 13.95 -7.76 -2.62
N ASN A 63 14.17 -8.12 -1.35
CA ASN A 63 14.78 -7.26 -0.32
C ASN A 63 14.02 -5.94 -0.06
N THR A 64 12.76 -5.83 -0.43
CA THR A 64 11.92 -4.67 -0.12
C THR A 64 11.03 -4.93 1.09
N THR A 65 10.55 -3.85 1.69
CA THR A 65 9.52 -3.90 2.75
C THR A 65 8.26 -3.25 2.22
N LYS A 66 7.15 -3.97 2.27
CA LYS A 66 5.83 -3.50 1.85
C LYS A 66 4.85 -3.58 3.02
N GLN A 67 3.85 -2.72 3.01
CA GLN A 67 2.80 -2.75 4.02
C GLN A 67 1.60 -3.54 3.52
N VAL A 68 1.13 -4.45 4.36
CA VAL A 68 -0.04 -5.30 4.11
C VAL A 68 -0.93 -5.25 5.34
N ALA A 69 -2.23 -5.06 5.17
CA ALA A 69 -3.16 -5.02 6.29
C ALA A 69 -3.29 -6.39 6.97
N THR A 70 -3.33 -6.40 8.30
CA THR A 70 -3.61 -7.62 9.08
C THR A 70 -4.95 -8.23 8.66
N GLY A 71 -4.99 -9.54 8.52
CA GLY A 71 -6.16 -10.29 8.05
C GLY A 71 -6.29 -10.34 6.52
N SER A 72 -5.53 -9.56 5.75
CA SER A 72 -5.57 -9.60 4.30
C SER A 72 -4.70 -10.73 3.72
N GLN A 73 -4.94 -11.02 2.44
CA GLN A 73 -4.13 -11.94 1.65
C GLN A 73 -3.37 -11.18 0.57
N PHE A 74 -2.19 -11.69 0.23
CA PHE A 74 -1.38 -11.24 -0.88
C PHE A 74 -0.80 -12.44 -1.62
N ALA A 75 -0.41 -12.25 -2.87
CA ALA A 75 0.28 -13.27 -3.65
C ALA A 75 1.78 -12.98 -3.70
N VAL A 76 2.58 -14.04 -3.76
CA VAL A 76 3.99 -13.98 -4.17
C VAL A 76 4.12 -14.85 -5.41
N GLN A 77 4.63 -14.27 -6.49
CA GLN A 77 4.83 -14.96 -7.76
C GLN A 77 6.29 -14.87 -8.18
N LEU A 78 6.91 -16.02 -8.39
CA LEU A 78 8.30 -16.13 -8.84
C LEU A 78 8.39 -17.03 -10.07
N GLU A 79 9.31 -16.72 -10.98
CA GLU A 79 9.61 -17.59 -12.10
C GLU A 79 10.16 -18.92 -11.60
N SER A 80 9.75 -20.02 -12.21
CA SER A 80 10.16 -21.36 -11.85
C SER A 80 10.28 -22.23 -13.09
N ASN A 81 11.25 -23.13 -13.08
CA ASN A 81 11.39 -24.14 -14.12
C ASN A 81 11.68 -25.51 -13.50
N PRO A 82 10.67 -26.28 -13.09
CA PRO A 82 10.84 -27.55 -12.45
C PRO A 82 11.57 -28.62 -13.35
N THR A 83 11.59 -28.39 -14.67
CA THR A 83 12.31 -29.34 -15.60
C THR A 83 13.82 -29.30 -15.43
N THR A 84 14.36 -28.29 -14.75
CA THR A 84 15.79 -28.20 -14.41
C THR A 84 16.18 -29.02 -13.20
N GLY A 85 15.20 -29.57 -12.47
CA GLY A 85 15.40 -30.27 -11.21
C GLY A 85 15.48 -29.37 -9.98
N TYR A 86 15.33 -28.05 -10.16
CA TYR A 86 15.26 -27.08 -9.07
C TYR A 86 13.83 -26.72 -8.76
N ASP A 87 13.56 -26.42 -7.49
CA ASP A 87 12.26 -25.97 -7.03
C ASP A 87 12.41 -24.90 -5.94
N TRP A 88 11.35 -24.14 -5.70
CA TRP A 88 11.30 -23.13 -4.67
C TRP A 88 10.96 -23.72 -3.30
N ASN A 89 11.83 -23.49 -2.32
CA ASN A 89 11.52 -23.74 -0.90
C ASN A 89 11.14 -22.42 -0.23
N ALA A 90 9.85 -22.23 0.02
CA ALA A 90 9.30 -21.02 0.65
C ALA A 90 9.13 -21.23 2.16
N THR A 91 9.49 -20.21 2.93
CA THR A 91 9.33 -20.14 4.38
C THR A 91 8.73 -18.80 4.78
N VAL A 92 7.95 -18.78 5.85
CA VAL A 92 7.31 -17.58 6.37
C VAL A 92 7.53 -17.46 7.87
N SER A 93 7.56 -16.23 8.38
CA SER A 93 7.53 -15.98 9.82
C SER A 93 6.18 -16.33 10.44
N THR A 94 6.13 -16.47 11.76
CA THR A 94 4.95 -16.95 12.51
C THR A 94 3.67 -16.14 12.32
N GLY A 95 3.79 -14.87 11.91
CA GLY A 95 2.64 -14.01 11.64
C GLY A 95 2.05 -14.13 10.23
N LEU A 96 2.66 -14.93 9.36
CA LEU A 96 2.21 -15.23 8.02
C LEU A 96 1.82 -16.71 7.90
N VAL A 97 0.86 -17.00 7.03
CA VAL A 97 0.46 -18.38 6.70
C VAL A 97 0.31 -18.52 5.19
N ILE A 98 0.99 -19.48 4.59
CA ILE A 98 0.76 -19.86 3.20
C ILE A 98 -0.55 -20.64 3.14
N THR A 99 -1.56 -20.11 2.46
CA THR A 99 -2.89 -20.69 2.35
C THR A 99 -3.09 -21.48 1.07
N ASN A 100 -2.33 -21.17 0.04
CA ASN A 100 -2.33 -21.90 -1.23
C ASN A 100 -0.97 -21.82 -1.91
N THR A 101 -0.66 -22.85 -2.71
CA THR A 101 0.55 -22.92 -3.55
C THR A 101 0.14 -23.49 -4.89
N SER A 102 0.56 -22.85 -5.99
CA SER A 102 0.27 -23.30 -7.34
C SER A 102 1.42 -23.01 -8.29
N TYR A 103 1.59 -23.87 -9.29
CA TYR A 103 2.49 -23.66 -10.41
C TYR A 103 1.66 -23.54 -11.70
N THR A 104 2.01 -22.59 -12.55
CA THR A 104 1.40 -22.42 -13.87
C THR A 104 2.50 -22.35 -14.91
N GLN A 105 2.52 -23.31 -15.81
CA GLN A 105 3.46 -23.34 -16.93
C GLN A 105 3.16 -22.20 -17.91
N ASN A 106 4.20 -21.60 -18.47
CA ASN A 106 4.06 -20.62 -19.53
C ASN A 106 3.47 -21.23 -20.80
N ALA A 107 2.82 -20.41 -21.62
CA ALA A 107 2.29 -20.86 -22.90
C ALA A 107 3.38 -21.53 -23.76
N ASN A 108 3.08 -22.71 -24.27
CA ASN A 108 4.02 -23.51 -25.06
C ASN A 108 3.43 -23.90 -26.43
N PRO A 109 3.21 -22.94 -27.34
CA PRO A 109 2.53 -23.18 -28.63
C PRO A 109 3.36 -24.06 -29.59
N ARG A 110 4.64 -24.27 -29.30
CA ARG A 110 5.56 -25.10 -30.13
C ARG A 110 5.87 -26.42 -29.52
N ASN A 111 5.23 -26.82 -28.40
CA ASN A 111 5.51 -28.05 -27.64
C ASN A 111 7.01 -28.27 -27.37
N MET A 112 7.70 -27.18 -27.00
CA MET A 112 9.12 -27.26 -26.64
C MET A 112 9.29 -27.92 -25.27
N GLU A 113 10.37 -28.67 -25.10
CA GLU A 113 10.77 -29.17 -23.79
C GLU A 113 11.41 -28.05 -22.94
N GLY A 114 11.38 -28.18 -21.60
CA GLY A 114 12.06 -27.27 -20.69
C GLY A 114 11.38 -25.92 -20.51
N VAL A 115 10.10 -25.77 -20.89
CA VAL A 115 9.36 -24.52 -20.70
C VAL A 115 9.08 -24.34 -19.23
N GLY A 116 9.59 -23.23 -18.69
CA GLY A 116 9.32 -22.79 -17.33
C GLY A 116 7.91 -22.23 -17.14
N GLY A 117 7.67 -21.66 -15.99
CA GLY A 117 6.38 -21.09 -15.60
C GLY A 117 6.53 -20.18 -14.39
N ASN A 118 5.44 -20.05 -13.64
CA ASN A 118 5.36 -19.23 -12.47
C ASN A 118 4.88 -20.06 -11.27
N GLN A 119 5.66 -20.03 -10.22
CA GLN A 119 5.28 -20.52 -8.91
C GLN A 119 4.57 -19.41 -8.15
N MET A 120 3.42 -19.68 -7.58
CA MET A 120 2.63 -18.70 -6.83
C MET A 120 2.23 -19.22 -5.45
N TRP A 121 2.36 -18.38 -4.45
CA TRP A 121 1.87 -18.62 -3.10
C TRP A 121 0.83 -17.55 -2.75
N ILE A 122 -0.27 -17.98 -2.17
CA ILE A 122 -1.22 -17.08 -1.50
C ILE A 122 -0.89 -17.08 -0.01
N VAL A 123 -0.59 -15.92 0.51
CA VAL A 123 -0.15 -15.74 1.89
C VAL A 123 -1.14 -14.86 2.62
N LYS A 124 -1.54 -15.27 3.83
CA LYS A 124 -2.38 -14.50 4.72
C LYS A 124 -1.56 -13.88 5.84
N ALA A 125 -1.74 -12.57 6.07
CA ALA A 125 -1.14 -11.86 7.18
C ALA A 125 -2.03 -11.99 8.42
N ASN A 126 -1.67 -12.85 9.37
CA ASN A 126 -2.48 -13.11 10.56
C ASN A 126 -2.13 -12.19 11.73
N THR A 127 -0.89 -11.70 11.82
CA THR A 127 -0.40 -10.92 12.95
C THR A 127 0.25 -9.63 12.47
N ALA A 128 0.00 -8.53 13.18
CA ALA A 128 0.67 -7.26 12.95
C ALA A 128 2.16 -7.32 13.32
N GLY A 129 2.95 -6.40 12.76
CA GLY A 129 4.38 -6.27 12.98
C GLY A 129 5.20 -6.67 11.76
N LYS A 130 6.53 -6.64 11.90
CA LYS A 130 7.45 -7.01 10.82
C LYS A 130 7.40 -8.51 10.59
N GLN A 131 7.01 -8.91 9.41
CA GLN A 131 6.94 -10.30 8.96
C GLN A 131 7.84 -10.52 7.76
N THR A 132 8.26 -11.76 7.54
CA THR A 132 9.16 -12.11 6.44
C THR A 132 8.62 -13.32 5.67
N PHE A 133 8.57 -13.19 4.36
CA PHE A 133 8.46 -14.28 3.40
C PHE A 133 9.85 -14.48 2.78
N SER A 134 10.34 -15.69 2.71
CA SER A 134 11.62 -16.05 2.08
C SER A 134 11.42 -17.26 1.19
N ALA A 135 12.01 -17.24 0.00
CA ALA A 135 12.03 -18.39 -0.89
C ALA A 135 13.44 -18.60 -1.45
N ILE A 136 13.90 -19.86 -1.49
CA ILE A 136 15.21 -20.25 -2.00
C ILE A 136 14.97 -21.25 -3.13
N TYR A 137 15.55 -20.98 -4.28
CA TYR A 137 15.52 -21.87 -5.43
C TYR A 137 16.67 -22.87 -5.34
N LYS A 138 16.37 -24.17 -5.18
CA LYS A 138 17.37 -25.22 -4.96
C LYS A 138 16.90 -26.58 -5.47
#